data_ad1f63f9fa5e626a76d32f17ab27e1f4
#
_entry.id   ad1f63f9fa5e626a76d32f17ab27e1f4
#
_cell.length_a   1.000
_cell.length_b   1.000
_cell.length_c   1.000
_cell.angle_alpha   90.00
_cell.angle_beta   90.00
_cell.angle_gamma   90.00
#
_symmetry.space_group_name_H-M   'P 1'
#
loop_
_entity.id
_entity.type
_entity.pdbx_description
1 polymer ?
#
loop_
_entity_poly.entity_id
_entity_poly.type
_entity_poly.pdbx_seq_one_letter_code
_entity_poly.pdbx_strand_id
1 'polypeptide(L)'
;MQPWLRKEETMKADVKEAADRVLRGAVEQEDGVPGVVAMATDREGDFYEGAAGKRELGGEQEMTTDTVFAIFSCTKAVTGVAVKQLVEEGVISLDHPAKEYAPEIADIQVLEGFDADGEPRLRPPNSDVTVEQLLLHTAGFGYDFFNEDLVKFGEKRDVPSVVTSSMASLRSCLLFDPGEQWEYGSNIDWVGKVVEGARGKRLGEVMKERIFEPLGMNETAFTMTDEMRSRRATMHQRGEDGTLTPMPDFELPPDPEQHMGGHGLYGTVGDYMKFIRMILNGGEGEHGRVLTPEMVEMMGQNGLGDMKIKLLPGVIEELSNDAEFFPGMPKSWGYTFMINDHDAPTGRPAGELGWAGLPNLYFWIDRKNGLGGFWATQIFPFADPVSFGAYMDFETAVYESALSPV
;
A
#
# COMPACT_ATOMS: atom_id res chain seq x y z
N MET A 1 30.44 25.52 -16.20
CA MET A 1 29.35 24.68 -15.71
C MET A 1 28.22 24.77 -16.73
N GLN A 2 27.74 23.66 -17.22
CA GLN A 2 26.69 23.67 -18.25
C GLN A 2 25.35 24.19 -17.64
N PRO A 3 24.58 25.02 -18.35
CA PRO A 3 23.37 25.66 -17.78
C PRO A 3 22.33 24.68 -17.23
N TRP A 4 22.22 23.47 -17.80
CA TRP A 4 21.29 22.45 -17.35
C TRP A 4 21.72 21.79 -16.02
N LEU A 5 23.03 21.59 -15.77
CA LEU A 5 23.53 21.10 -14.48
C LEU A 5 23.21 22.08 -13.33
N ARG A 6 23.35 23.39 -13.60
CA ARG A 6 22.99 24.42 -12.62
C ARG A 6 21.49 24.44 -12.33
N LYS A 7 20.63 24.17 -13.33
CA LYS A 7 19.19 24.08 -13.15
C LYS A 7 18.80 22.88 -12.27
N GLU A 8 19.38 21.72 -12.52
CA GLU A 8 19.14 20.51 -11.74
C GLU A 8 19.61 20.65 -10.28
N GLU A 9 20.81 21.20 -10.05
CA GLU A 9 21.32 21.48 -8.70
C GLU A 9 20.43 22.46 -7.94
N THR A 10 19.88 23.49 -8.61
CA THR A 10 18.98 24.45 -8.00
C THR A 10 17.65 23.80 -7.64
N MET A 11 17.04 23.03 -8.54
CA MET A 11 15.82 22.28 -8.30
C MET A 11 15.98 21.36 -7.09
N LYS A 12 17.02 20.55 -7.04
CA LYS A 12 17.29 19.63 -5.91
C LYS A 12 17.44 20.40 -4.58
N ALA A 13 18.06 21.57 -4.60
CA ALA A 13 18.21 22.43 -3.42
C ALA A 13 16.85 22.99 -2.95
N ASP A 14 16.03 23.45 -3.88
CA ASP A 14 14.69 24.01 -3.59
C ASP A 14 13.75 22.94 -3.03
N VAL A 15 13.73 21.73 -3.65
CA VAL A 15 12.99 20.58 -3.14
C VAL A 15 13.45 20.23 -1.73
N LYS A 16 14.77 20.18 -1.51
CA LYS A 16 15.32 19.82 -0.20
C LYS A 16 14.88 20.80 0.88
N GLU A 17 14.97 22.10 0.62
CA GLU A 17 14.58 23.10 1.61
C GLU A 17 13.07 23.02 1.93
N ALA A 18 12.23 22.88 0.90
CA ALA A 18 10.78 22.82 1.06
C ALA A 18 10.37 21.53 1.80
N ALA A 19 10.86 20.37 1.37
CA ALA A 19 10.54 19.08 1.97
C ALA A 19 11.08 18.96 3.42
N ASP A 20 12.32 19.38 3.70
CA ASP A 20 12.88 19.39 5.06
C ASP A 20 12.02 20.26 6.02
N ARG A 21 11.43 21.34 5.50
CA ARG A 21 10.52 22.21 6.30
C ARG A 21 9.23 21.46 6.63
N VAL A 22 8.66 20.71 5.67
CA VAL A 22 7.46 19.89 5.90
C VAL A 22 7.73 18.79 6.94
N LEU A 23 8.83 18.05 6.79
CA LEU A 23 9.17 16.96 7.73
C LEU A 23 9.37 17.50 9.16
N ARG A 24 10.12 18.60 9.31
CA ARG A 24 10.30 19.23 10.62
C ARG A 24 8.97 19.73 11.20
N GLY A 25 8.15 20.39 10.39
CA GLY A 25 6.85 20.88 10.81
C GLY A 25 5.93 19.77 11.29
N ALA A 26 5.94 18.61 10.61
CA ALA A 26 5.15 17.45 11.00
C ALA A 26 5.55 16.86 12.38
N VAL A 27 6.83 16.98 12.75
CA VAL A 27 7.33 16.48 14.04
C VAL A 27 7.21 17.52 15.16
N GLU A 28 7.45 18.79 14.87
CA GLU A 28 7.59 19.86 15.87
C GLU A 28 6.26 20.46 16.32
N GLN A 29 5.15 20.25 15.59
CA GLN A 29 3.83 20.74 16.01
C GLN A 29 3.32 20.01 17.26
N GLU A 30 2.34 20.59 17.98
CA GLU A 30 1.86 20.10 19.29
C GLU A 30 1.42 18.63 19.26
N ASP A 31 0.66 18.23 18.24
CA ASP A 31 0.21 16.83 18.03
C ASP A 31 1.04 16.14 16.93
N GLY A 32 2.33 16.48 16.83
CA GLY A 32 3.23 16.04 15.78
C GLY A 32 3.41 14.53 15.70
N VAL A 33 3.94 14.06 14.56
CA VAL A 33 4.30 12.66 14.40
C VAL A 33 5.59 12.35 15.17
N PRO A 34 5.80 11.14 15.70
CA PRO A 34 7.03 10.80 16.44
C PRO A 34 8.27 10.92 15.56
N GLY A 35 8.14 10.51 14.32
CA GLY A 35 9.16 10.61 13.30
C GLY A 35 8.63 10.18 11.94
N VAL A 36 9.32 10.62 10.91
CA VAL A 36 8.96 10.42 9.51
C VAL A 36 10.20 10.19 8.66
N VAL A 37 10.07 9.35 7.64
CA VAL A 37 11.00 9.28 6.50
C VAL A 37 10.21 9.61 5.24
N ALA A 38 10.74 10.51 4.41
CA ALA A 38 10.15 10.81 3.11
C ALA A 38 11.23 10.91 2.04
N MET A 39 10.95 10.38 0.87
CA MET A 39 11.84 10.42 -0.29
C MET A 39 11.08 10.75 -1.56
N ALA A 40 11.77 11.37 -2.51
CA ALA A 40 11.27 11.62 -3.85
C ALA A 40 12.29 11.22 -4.91
N THR A 41 11.81 10.65 -6.01
CA THR A 41 12.62 10.12 -7.10
C THR A 41 12.13 10.62 -8.45
N ASP A 42 13.06 10.65 -9.39
CA ASP A 42 12.76 10.66 -10.81
C ASP A 42 13.11 9.28 -11.44
N ARG A 43 13.24 9.23 -12.77
CA ARG A 43 13.60 8.01 -13.50
C ARG A 43 15.05 7.59 -13.29
N GLU A 44 15.93 8.51 -12.89
CA GLU A 44 17.38 8.29 -12.78
C GLU A 44 17.79 7.96 -11.34
N GLY A 45 17.11 8.55 -10.32
CA GLY A 45 17.48 8.32 -8.92
C GLY A 45 16.70 9.17 -7.94
N ASP A 46 17.00 8.99 -6.67
CA ASP A 46 16.41 9.80 -5.61
C ASP A 46 17.03 11.20 -5.63
N PHE A 47 16.20 12.22 -5.77
CA PHE A 47 16.64 13.61 -5.72
C PHE A 47 16.33 14.26 -4.36
N TYR A 48 15.56 13.61 -3.53
CA TYR A 48 15.32 13.97 -2.14
C TYR A 48 15.25 12.74 -1.24
N GLU A 49 15.98 12.80 -0.14
CA GLU A 49 15.93 11.84 0.97
C GLU A 49 15.92 12.63 2.28
N GLY A 50 14.91 12.40 3.11
CA GLY A 50 14.77 13.10 4.38
C GLY A 50 14.24 12.22 5.49
N ALA A 51 14.66 12.52 6.72
CA ALA A 51 14.13 11.94 7.94
C ALA A 51 14.07 13.00 9.03
N ALA A 52 13.06 12.95 9.89
CA ALA A 52 12.92 13.83 11.03
C ALA A 52 12.29 13.10 12.22
N GLY A 53 12.61 13.53 13.45
CA GLY A 53 12.07 12.97 14.68
C GLY A 53 12.73 11.67 15.12
N LYS A 54 12.01 10.86 15.87
CA LYS A 54 12.48 9.66 16.55
C LYS A 54 11.76 8.40 16.05
N ARG A 55 12.43 7.23 16.14
CA ARG A 55 11.82 5.93 15.85
C ARG A 55 10.74 5.58 16.88
N GLU A 56 10.85 6.11 18.10
CA GLU A 56 9.87 5.97 19.17
C GLU A 56 9.74 7.29 19.92
N LEU A 57 8.51 7.69 20.21
CA LEU A 57 8.22 8.89 21.01
C LEU A 57 8.85 8.77 22.40
N GLY A 58 9.65 9.77 22.80
CA GLY A 58 10.39 9.75 24.04
C GLY A 58 11.65 8.87 24.03
N GLY A 59 11.91 8.15 22.95
CA GLY A 59 13.12 7.36 22.76
C GLY A 59 14.35 8.19 22.39
N GLU A 60 15.52 7.54 22.38
CA GLU A 60 16.79 8.19 22.03
C GLU A 60 17.15 8.05 20.55
N GLN A 61 16.64 6.99 19.88
CA GLN A 61 17.01 6.66 18.51
C GLN A 61 16.36 7.62 17.52
N GLU A 62 17.19 8.30 16.71
CA GLU A 62 16.73 9.15 15.63
C GLU A 62 16.06 8.35 14.53
N MET A 63 15.07 8.94 13.88
CA MET A 63 14.58 8.47 12.59
C MET A 63 15.69 8.70 11.55
N THR A 64 15.98 7.70 10.74
CA THR A 64 17.01 7.74 9.69
C THR A 64 16.44 7.18 8.39
N THR A 65 17.02 7.51 7.26
CA THR A 65 16.54 7.07 5.93
C THR A 65 16.57 5.55 5.74
N ASP A 66 17.37 4.84 6.55
CA ASP A 66 17.44 3.37 6.58
C ASP A 66 16.52 2.73 7.65
N THR A 67 15.64 3.52 8.26
CA THR A 67 14.62 3.00 9.19
C THR A 67 13.69 2.02 8.48
N VAL A 68 13.40 0.91 9.17
CA VAL A 68 12.50 -0.15 8.69
C VAL A 68 11.09 0.09 9.17
N PHE A 69 10.14 -0.04 8.27
CA PHE A 69 8.70 0.14 8.51
C PHE A 69 7.92 -1.14 8.22
N ALA A 70 6.86 -1.41 8.97
CA ALA A 70 5.81 -2.30 8.52
C ALA A 70 5.01 -1.55 7.43
N ILE A 71 5.14 -1.95 6.16
CA ILE A 71 4.61 -1.16 5.04
C ILE A 71 3.14 -1.45 4.74
N PHE A 72 2.55 -2.43 5.42
CA PHE A 72 1.13 -2.80 5.29
C PHE A 72 0.67 -2.80 3.83
N SER A 73 -0.40 -2.07 3.51
CA SER A 73 -1.03 -2.14 2.18
C SER A 73 -0.17 -1.63 1.02
N CYS A 74 0.98 -1.00 1.28
CA CYS A 74 1.97 -0.78 0.23
C CYS A 74 2.50 -2.10 -0.35
N THR A 75 2.37 -3.22 0.36
CA THR A 75 2.63 -4.60 -0.13
C THR A 75 1.81 -4.93 -1.38
N LYS A 76 0.58 -4.40 -1.49
CA LYS A 76 -0.34 -4.74 -2.59
C LYS A 76 0.22 -4.46 -3.98
N ALA A 77 0.91 -3.34 -4.14
CA ALA A 77 1.53 -3.00 -5.42
C ALA A 77 2.59 -4.02 -5.84
N VAL A 78 3.39 -4.51 -4.89
CA VAL A 78 4.40 -5.54 -5.12
C VAL A 78 3.75 -6.89 -5.47
N THR A 79 2.67 -7.26 -4.77
CA THR A 79 1.90 -8.47 -5.08
C THR A 79 1.26 -8.39 -6.47
N GLY A 80 0.79 -7.21 -6.88
CA GLY A 80 0.29 -6.95 -8.22
C GLY A 80 1.35 -7.21 -9.29
N VAL A 81 2.59 -6.80 -9.06
CA VAL A 81 3.72 -7.10 -9.95
C VAL A 81 3.97 -8.61 -10.02
N ALA A 82 3.97 -9.32 -8.88
CA ALA A 82 4.21 -10.76 -8.85
C ALA A 82 3.19 -11.56 -9.69
N VAL A 83 1.89 -11.20 -9.63
CA VAL A 83 0.88 -11.87 -10.48
C VAL A 83 0.96 -11.42 -11.92
N LYS A 84 1.32 -10.17 -12.20
CA LYS A 84 1.51 -9.69 -13.58
C LYS A 84 2.67 -10.39 -14.30
N GLN A 85 3.72 -10.78 -13.60
CA GLN A 85 4.77 -11.64 -14.16
C GLN A 85 4.21 -13.01 -14.60
N LEU A 86 3.28 -13.59 -13.84
CA LEU A 86 2.60 -14.84 -14.22
C LEU A 86 1.71 -14.67 -15.45
N VAL A 87 1.05 -13.52 -15.56
CA VAL A 87 0.24 -13.19 -16.77
C VAL A 87 1.13 -13.01 -17.98
N GLU A 88 2.23 -12.27 -17.85
CA GLU A 88 3.22 -12.05 -18.91
C GLU A 88 3.82 -13.35 -19.43
N GLU A 89 4.09 -14.30 -18.54
CA GLU A 89 4.61 -15.63 -18.86
C GLU A 89 3.54 -16.58 -19.42
N GLY A 90 2.27 -16.18 -19.46
CA GLY A 90 1.15 -17.02 -19.91
C GLY A 90 0.81 -18.18 -18.94
N VAL A 91 1.26 -18.11 -17.69
CA VAL A 91 0.95 -19.10 -16.64
C VAL A 91 -0.45 -18.90 -16.09
N ILE A 92 -0.88 -17.64 -15.94
CA ILE A 92 -2.21 -17.26 -15.46
C ILE A 92 -2.88 -16.34 -16.50
N SER A 93 -4.20 -16.49 -16.68
CA SER A 93 -5.04 -15.49 -17.32
C SER A 93 -5.84 -14.73 -16.26
N LEU A 94 -6.09 -13.44 -16.47
CA LEU A 94 -6.81 -12.58 -15.51
C LEU A 94 -8.27 -13.01 -15.31
N ASP A 95 -8.89 -13.58 -16.33
CA ASP A 95 -10.26 -14.11 -16.31
C ASP A 95 -10.38 -15.53 -15.74
N HIS A 96 -9.25 -16.18 -15.40
CA HIS A 96 -9.29 -17.51 -14.78
C HIS A 96 -9.88 -17.43 -13.36
N PRO A 97 -10.66 -18.46 -12.97
CA PRO A 97 -11.11 -18.63 -11.59
C PRO A 97 -9.92 -18.72 -10.63
N ALA A 98 -9.89 -17.89 -9.61
CA ALA A 98 -8.81 -17.89 -8.61
C ALA A 98 -8.66 -19.22 -7.89
N LYS A 99 -9.75 -20.01 -7.77
CA LYS A 99 -9.76 -21.34 -7.16
C LYS A 99 -8.89 -22.37 -7.90
N GLU A 100 -8.52 -22.12 -9.13
CA GLU A 100 -7.60 -23.01 -9.87
C GLU A 100 -6.19 -22.99 -9.27
N TYR A 101 -5.83 -21.89 -8.60
CA TYR A 101 -4.52 -21.68 -7.98
C TYR A 101 -4.61 -21.62 -6.45
N ALA A 102 -5.72 -21.16 -5.90
CA ALA A 102 -6.02 -21.03 -4.48
C ALA A 102 -7.38 -21.71 -4.17
N PRO A 103 -7.41 -23.07 -4.11
CA PRO A 103 -8.67 -23.82 -4.03
C PRO A 103 -9.53 -23.49 -2.82
N GLU A 104 -8.95 -23.01 -1.73
CA GLU A 104 -9.67 -22.63 -0.50
C GLU A 104 -10.67 -21.48 -0.71
N ILE A 105 -10.50 -20.66 -1.75
CA ILE A 105 -11.42 -19.55 -2.07
C ILE A 105 -12.79 -20.08 -2.54
N ALA A 106 -12.86 -21.32 -3.01
CA ALA A 106 -14.11 -21.93 -3.49
C ALA A 106 -15.15 -22.13 -2.39
N ASP A 107 -14.74 -22.18 -1.13
CA ASP A 107 -15.64 -22.37 0.02
C ASP A 107 -16.23 -21.07 0.55
N ILE A 108 -15.79 -19.91 0.04
CA ILE A 108 -16.23 -18.60 0.50
C ILE A 108 -17.63 -18.30 -0.06
N GLN A 109 -18.51 -17.82 0.83
CA GLN A 109 -19.93 -17.56 0.54
C GLN A 109 -20.24 -16.07 0.60
N VAL A 110 -21.35 -15.67 -0.03
CA VAL A 110 -21.88 -14.30 0.02
C VAL A 110 -22.77 -14.15 1.25
N LEU A 111 -22.55 -13.07 1.99
CA LEU A 111 -23.40 -12.67 3.13
C LEU A 111 -24.65 -11.94 2.61
N GLU A 112 -25.83 -12.49 2.93
CA GLU A 112 -27.13 -11.85 2.64
C GLU A 112 -27.69 -11.04 3.82
N GLY A 113 -26.88 -10.86 4.88
CA GLY A 113 -27.26 -10.22 6.13
C GLY A 113 -27.39 -11.22 7.26
N PHE A 114 -28.07 -10.82 8.32
CA PHE A 114 -28.23 -11.60 9.56
C PHE A 114 -29.68 -11.89 9.85
N ASP A 115 -29.93 -12.98 10.55
CA ASP A 115 -31.27 -13.31 11.05
C ASP A 115 -31.60 -12.58 12.38
N ALA A 116 -32.72 -12.90 12.99
CA ALA A 116 -33.17 -12.27 14.24
C ALA A 116 -32.27 -12.59 15.45
N ASP A 117 -31.53 -13.69 15.40
CA ASP A 117 -30.58 -14.12 16.44
C ASP A 117 -29.14 -13.61 16.14
N GLY A 118 -29.02 -12.86 15.05
CA GLY A 118 -27.73 -12.30 14.57
C GLY A 118 -26.83 -13.32 13.89
N GLU A 119 -27.36 -14.48 13.46
CA GLU A 119 -26.61 -15.46 12.69
C GLU A 119 -26.53 -15.05 11.23
N PRO A 120 -25.33 -15.15 10.58
CA PRO A 120 -25.15 -14.78 9.19
C PRO A 120 -25.92 -15.74 8.26
N ARG A 121 -26.67 -15.15 7.32
CA ARG A 121 -27.30 -15.87 6.21
C ARG A 121 -26.35 -15.86 5.04
N LEU A 122 -25.96 -17.04 4.60
CA LEU A 122 -24.96 -17.24 3.58
C LEU A 122 -25.53 -18.00 2.38
N ARG A 123 -25.04 -17.66 1.19
CA ARG A 123 -25.31 -18.42 -0.05
C ARG A 123 -24.04 -18.53 -0.89
N PRO A 124 -23.97 -19.51 -1.79
CA PRO A 124 -22.92 -19.55 -2.81
C PRO A 124 -22.94 -18.26 -3.67
N PRO A 125 -21.76 -17.79 -4.14
CA PRO A 125 -21.72 -16.71 -5.12
C PRO A 125 -22.30 -17.16 -6.47
N ASN A 126 -22.80 -16.21 -7.27
CA ASN A 126 -23.38 -16.46 -8.58
C ASN A 126 -22.33 -16.87 -9.64
N SER A 127 -21.08 -16.57 -9.40
CA SER A 127 -19.95 -16.95 -10.26
C SER A 127 -18.69 -17.20 -9.42
N ASP A 128 -17.72 -17.87 -10.01
CA ASP A 128 -16.41 -17.97 -9.40
C ASP A 128 -15.73 -16.60 -9.36
N VAL A 129 -14.93 -16.37 -8.31
CA VAL A 129 -14.04 -15.20 -8.21
C VAL A 129 -12.90 -15.35 -9.21
N THR A 130 -12.67 -14.34 -10.06
CA THR A 130 -11.54 -14.33 -11.00
C THR A 130 -10.32 -13.64 -10.42
N VAL A 131 -9.14 -13.90 -10.99
CA VAL A 131 -7.89 -13.21 -10.62
C VAL A 131 -8.00 -11.70 -10.83
N GLU A 132 -8.65 -11.28 -11.92
CA GLU A 132 -8.90 -9.86 -12.21
C GLU A 132 -9.74 -9.17 -11.14
N GLN A 133 -10.85 -9.80 -10.73
CA GLN A 133 -11.75 -9.24 -9.70
C GLN A 133 -11.02 -9.07 -8.35
N LEU A 134 -10.11 -9.97 -8.01
CA LEU A 134 -9.25 -9.80 -6.82
C LEU A 134 -8.34 -8.59 -6.96
N LEU A 135 -7.65 -8.43 -8.09
CA LEU A 135 -6.73 -7.30 -8.33
C LEU A 135 -7.45 -5.95 -8.34
N LEU A 136 -8.69 -5.93 -8.79
CA LEU A 136 -9.52 -4.73 -8.88
C LEU A 136 -10.34 -4.44 -7.62
N HIS A 137 -10.28 -5.28 -6.58
CA HIS A 137 -11.14 -5.18 -5.40
C HIS A 137 -12.64 -5.24 -5.73
N THR A 138 -13.03 -6.05 -6.72
CA THR A 138 -14.42 -6.27 -7.12
C THR A 138 -14.91 -7.69 -6.85
N ALA A 139 -14.12 -8.50 -6.14
CA ALA A 139 -14.50 -9.87 -5.80
C ALA A 139 -15.54 -9.97 -4.65
N GLY A 140 -15.70 -8.93 -3.85
CA GLY A 140 -16.62 -8.89 -2.71
C GLY A 140 -15.97 -8.99 -1.34
N PHE A 141 -14.64 -9.19 -1.25
CA PHE A 141 -13.94 -9.18 0.04
C PHE A 141 -13.77 -7.75 0.56
N GLY A 142 -14.08 -7.54 1.84
CA GLY A 142 -13.81 -6.31 2.57
C GLY A 142 -12.76 -6.51 3.69
N TYR A 143 -12.53 -5.44 4.46
CA TYR A 143 -11.86 -5.46 5.76
C TYR A 143 -12.87 -5.10 6.86
N ASP A 144 -12.78 -5.75 8.01
CA ASP A 144 -13.62 -5.50 9.18
C ASP A 144 -13.52 -4.04 9.67
N PHE A 145 -12.33 -3.47 9.70
CA PHE A 145 -12.12 -2.09 10.11
C PHE A 145 -12.68 -1.02 9.15
N PHE A 146 -13.25 -1.43 8.02
CA PHE A 146 -13.98 -0.60 7.07
C PHE A 146 -15.45 -1.04 6.85
N ASN A 147 -15.91 -2.11 7.52
CA ASN A 147 -17.23 -2.65 7.26
C ASN A 147 -17.84 -3.31 8.49
N GLU A 148 -18.96 -2.74 8.99
CA GLU A 148 -19.65 -3.22 10.19
C GLU A 148 -20.18 -4.66 10.07
N ASP A 149 -20.63 -5.07 8.88
CA ASP A 149 -21.13 -6.43 8.67
C ASP A 149 -20.01 -7.46 8.79
N LEU A 150 -18.77 -7.08 8.42
CA LEU A 150 -17.61 -7.95 8.58
C LEU A 150 -17.13 -8.05 10.04
N VAL A 151 -17.24 -6.96 10.82
CA VAL A 151 -17.01 -7.03 12.28
C VAL A 151 -17.98 -8.06 12.90
N LYS A 152 -19.27 -7.90 12.62
CA LYS A 152 -20.33 -8.78 13.14
C LYS A 152 -20.19 -10.23 12.67
N PHE A 153 -19.81 -10.42 11.38
CA PHE A 153 -19.53 -11.74 10.84
C PHE A 153 -18.32 -12.39 11.52
N GLY A 154 -17.23 -11.63 11.72
CA GLY A 154 -16.05 -12.08 12.41
C GLY A 154 -16.30 -12.54 13.83
N GLU A 155 -17.09 -11.75 14.60
CA GLU A 155 -17.51 -12.11 15.96
C GLU A 155 -18.35 -13.39 16.02
N LYS A 156 -19.27 -13.59 15.05
CA LYS A 156 -20.14 -14.75 14.99
C LYS A 156 -19.46 -16.03 14.50
N ARG A 157 -18.40 -15.90 13.69
CA ARG A 157 -17.71 -17.02 13.05
C ARG A 157 -16.29 -17.23 13.54
N ASP A 158 -15.88 -16.51 14.58
CA ASP A 158 -14.52 -16.54 15.14
C ASP A 158 -13.44 -16.32 14.06
N VAL A 159 -13.69 -15.38 13.12
CA VAL A 159 -12.71 -15.02 12.10
C VAL A 159 -11.69 -14.05 12.72
N PRO A 160 -10.42 -14.42 12.84
CA PRO A 160 -9.44 -13.53 13.43
C PRO A 160 -9.11 -12.35 12.51
N SER A 161 -8.57 -11.28 13.09
CA SER A 161 -8.08 -10.13 12.30
C SER A 161 -7.05 -10.56 11.26
N VAL A 162 -7.06 -9.92 10.12
CA VAL A 162 -6.12 -10.17 9.00
C VAL A 162 -4.66 -9.98 9.40
N VAL A 163 -4.38 -9.13 10.40
CA VAL A 163 -3.01 -8.92 10.92
C VAL A 163 -2.41 -10.15 11.62
N THR A 164 -3.23 -11.16 11.94
CA THR A 164 -2.73 -12.44 12.48
C THR A 164 -1.97 -13.27 11.44
N SER A 165 -2.07 -12.90 10.17
CA SER A 165 -1.45 -13.58 9.04
C SER A 165 -1.74 -15.08 8.99
N SER A 166 -2.97 -15.46 9.37
CA SER A 166 -3.43 -16.85 9.39
C SER A 166 -4.36 -17.16 8.23
N MET A 167 -4.44 -18.42 7.79
CA MET A 167 -5.43 -18.84 6.81
C MET A 167 -6.87 -18.65 7.31
N ALA A 168 -7.07 -18.76 8.63
CA ALA A 168 -8.36 -18.51 9.26
C ALA A 168 -8.86 -17.08 9.02
N SER A 169 -7.96 -16.08 9.02
CA SER A 169 -8.33 -14.68 8.79
C SER A 169 -8.80 -14.39 7.36
N LEU A 170 -8.45 -15.23 6.40
CA LEU A 170 -8.93 -15.14 5.01
C LEU A 170 -10.29 -15.81 4.79
N ARG A 171 -10.78 -16.61 5.74
CA ARG A 171 -12.08 -17.29 5.67
C ARG A 171 -13.23 -16.40 6.10
N SER A 172 -13.25 -15.17 5.61
CA SER A 172 -14.35 -14.22 5.75
C SER A 172 -15.46 -14.55 4.73
N CYS A 173 -16.41 -13.63 4.52
CA CYS A 173 -17.44 -13.75 3.51
C CYS A 173 -17.27 -12.70 2.41
N LEU A 174 -17.98 -12.89 1.29
CA LEU A 174 -18.17 -11.86 0.28
C LEU A 174 -19.35 -10.98 0.70
N LEU A 175 -19.25 -9.67 0.51
CA LEU A 175 -20.30 -8.70 0.78
C LEU A 175 -21.33 -8.60 -0.36
N PHE A 176 -20.96 -9.05 -1.56
CA PHE A 176 -21.77 -9.05 -2.77
C PHE A 176 -21.22 -10.08 -3.77
N ASP A 177 -21.94 -10.32 -4.84
CA ASP A 177 -21.46 -11.22 -5.90
C ASP A 177 -20.26 -10.64 -6.65
N PRO A 178 -19.30 -11.49 -7.05
CA PRO A 178 -18.10 -11.06 -7.74
C PRO A 178 -18.39 -10.20 -8.98
N GLY A 179 -17.80 -9.02 -9.03
CA GLY A 179 -17.93 -8.06 -10.14
C GLY A 179 -18.98 -6.97 -9.96
N GLU A 180 -19.82 -7.02 -8.92
CA GLU A 180 -20.94 -6.08 -8.76
C GLU A 180 -20.54 -4.70 -8.24
N GLN A 181 -19.58 -4.66 -7.31
CA GLN A 181 -19.16 -3.43 -6.63
C GLN A 181 -17.64 -3.43 -6.39
N TRP A 182 -17.13 -2.25 -6.07
CA TRP A 182 -15.79 -2.10 -5.54
C TRP A 182 -15.85 -2.08 -4.00
N GLU A 183 -15.03 -2.91 -3.37
CA GLU A 183 -14.86 -2.94 -1.91
C GLU A 183 -13.41 -3.25 -1.56
N TYR A 184 -12.77 -2.34 -0.85
CA TYR A 184 -11.41 -2.52 -0.43
C TYR A 184 -11.28 -3.55 0.69
N GLY A 185 -10.47 -4.58 0.49
CA GLY A 185 -10.37 -5.66 1.47
C GLY A 185 -9.26 -6.66 1.19
N SER A 186 -9.42 -7.87 1.73
CA SER A 186 -8.44 -8.96 1.68
C SER A 186 -8.28 -9.60 0.28
N ASN A 187 -8.75 -8.94 -0.77
CA ASN A 187 -8.64 -9.43 -2.14
C ASN A 187 -7.19 -9.74 -2.55
N ILE A 188 -6.26 -8.85 -2.22
CA ILE A 188 -4.85 -8.99 -2.64
C ILE A 188 -4.11 -10.02 -1.78
N ASP A 189 -4.59 -10.33 -0.58
CA ASP A 189 -4.11 -11.48 0.19
C ASP A 189 -4.40 -12.79 -0.55
N TRP A 190 -5.59 -12.92 -1.15
CA TRP A 190 -5.95 -14.03 -2.04
C TRP A 190 -5.13 -14.03 -3.33
N VAL A 191 -4.78 -12.87 -3.90
CA VAL A 191 -3.83 -12.79 -5.02
C VAL A 191 -2.48 -13.38 -4.62
N GLY A 192 -2.00 -13.12 -3.40
CA GLY A 192 -0.81 -13.77 -2.86
C GLY A 192 -0.90 -15.29 -2.88
N LYS A 193 -2.05 -15.86 -2.49
CA LYS A 193 -2.32 -17.31 -2.56
C LYS A 193 -2.34 -17.82 -4.00
N VAL A 194 -2.89 -17.05 -4.94
CA VAL A 194 -2.85 -17.39 -6.37
C VAL A 194 -1.41 -17.46 -6.87
N VAL A 195 -0.55 -16.50 -6.50
CA VAL A 195 0.88 -16.54 -6.85
C VAL A 195 1.56 -17.76 -6.26
N GLU A 196 1.32 -18.10 -4.99
CA GLU A 196 1.88 -19.28 -4.33
C GLU A 196 1.45 -20.57 -5.04
N GLY A 197 0.16 -20.71 -5.34
CA GLY A 197 -0.37 -21.90 -6.03
C GLY A 197 0.20 -22.07 -7.44
N ALA A 198 0.33 -20.97 -8.19
CA ALA A 198 0.88 -21.01 -9.54
C ALA A 198 2.39 -21.29 -9.59
N ARG A 199 3.15 -20.81 -8.59
CA ARG A 199 4.61 -20.99 -8.51
C ARG A 199 5.05 -22.22 -7.71
N GLY A 200 4.20 -22.74 -6.84
CA GLY A 200 4.57 -23.82 -5.90
C GLY A 200 5.62 -23.38 -4.86
N LYS A 201 5.69 -22.08 -4.53
CA LYS A 201 6.62 -21.47 -3.58
C LYS A 201 5.88 -20.47 -2.71
N ARG A 202 6.40 -20.16 -1.52
CA ARG A 202 5.87 -19.08 -0.68
C ARG A 202 6.02 -17.73 -1.39
N LEU A 203 5.05 -16.85 -1.19
CA LEU A 203 5.00 -15.52 -1.83
C LEU A 203 6.30 -14.72 -1.63
N GLY A 204 6.86 -14.72 -0.42
CA GLY A 204 8.11 -14.01 -0.12
C GLY A 204 9.31 -14.55 -0.89
N GLU A 205 9.38 -15.86 -1.15
CA GLU A 205 10.43 -16.45 -1.98
C GLU A 205 10.28 -16.01 -3.44
N VAL A 206 9.04 -16.02 -3.96
CA VAL A 206 8.75 -15.53 -5.30
C VAL A 206 9.12 -14.07 -5.46
N MET A 207 8.68 -13.21 -4.52
CA MET A 207 8.98 -11.78 -4.57
C MET A 207 10.48 -11.51 -4.46
N LYS A 208 11.19 -12.24 -3.58
CA LYS A 208 12.64 -12.09 -3.43
C LYS A 208 13.37 -12.38 -4.74
N GLU A 209 13.13 -13.55 -5.33
CA GLU A 209 13.83 -14.00 -6.53
C GLU A 209 13.50 -13.15 -7.76
N ARG A 210 12.25 -12.67 -7.88
CA ARG A 210 11.73 -12.12 -9.13
C ARG A 210 11.48 -10.61 -9.09
N ILE A 211 11.51 -10.00 -7.91
CA ILE A 211 11.28 -8.57 -7.74
C ILE A 211 12.40 -7.94 -6.93
N PHE A 212 12.64 -8.41 -5.70
CA PHE A 212 13.57 -7.71 -4.80
C PHE A 212 15.01 -7.81 -5.27
N GLU A 213 15.50 -8.98 -5.66
CA GLU A 213 16.87 -9.15 -6.18
C GLU A 213 17.10 -8.34 -7.47
N PRO A 214 16.21 -8.38 -8.49
CA PRO A 214 16.35 -7.54 -9.68
C PRO A 214 16.32 -6.04 -9.42
N LEU A 215 15.63 -5.61 -8.36
CA LEU A 215 15.53 -4.19 -7.98
C LEU A 215 16.58 -3.76 -6.94
N GLY A 216 17.36 -4.70 -6.37
CA GLY A 216 18.27 -4.42 -5.28
C GLY A 216 17.56 -4.01 -3.98
N MET A 217 16.32 -4.49 -3.75
CA MET A 217 15.52 -4.26 -2.53
C MET A 217 15.93 -5.29 -1.45
N ASN A 218 17.06 -5.05 -0.81
CA ASN A 218 17.68 -6.03 0.07
C ASN A 218 17.11 -6.03 1.51
N GLU A 219 16.31 -5.03 1.85
CA GLU A 219 15.75 -4.81 3.18
C GLU A 219 14.21 -4.84 3.15
N THR A 220 13.64 -5.61 2.20
CA THR A 220 12.20 -5.82 2.05
C THR A 220 11.89 -7.32 2.20
N ALA A 221 11.05 -7.67 3.19
CA ALA A 221 10.72 -9.07 3.48
C ALA A 221 9.45 -9.20 4.33
N PHE A 222 8.82 -10.40 4.32
CA PHE A 222 7.74 -10.75 5.25
C PHE A 222 8.23 -11.02 6.67
N THR A 223 9.50 -11.37 6.83
CA THR A 223 10.15 -11.62 8.12
C THR A 223 11.39 -10.74 8.24
N MET A 224 11.45 -9.93 9.27
CA MET A 224 12.63 -9.08 9.53
C MET A 224 13.82 -9.91 9.96
N THR A 225 14.99 -9.56 9.44
CA THR A 225 16.28 -9.96 10.05
C THR A 225 16.49 -9.22 11.37
N ASP A 226 17.44 -9.68 12.19
CA ASP A 226 17.80 -8.98 13.44
C ASP A 226 18.31 -7.56 13.16
N GLU A 227 19.02 -7.37 12.05
CA GLU A 227 19.48 -6.07 11.60
C GLU A 227 18.31 -5.14 11.24
N MET A 228 17.36 -5.59 10.46
CA MET A 228 16.14 -4.83 10.14
C MET A 228 15.38 -4.48 11.41
N ARG A 229 15.21 -5.45 12.34
CA ARG A 229 14.50 -5.23 13.60
C ARG A 229 15.18 -4.17 14.47
N SER A 230 16.51 -4.11 14.49
CA SER A 230 17.27 -3.09 15.24
C SER A 230 17.05 -1.66 14.75
N ARG A 231 16.56 -1.50 13.52
CA ARG A 231 16.27 -0.20 12.87
C ARG A 231 14.77 0.04 12.67
N ARG A 232 13.91 -0.81 13.23
CA ARG A 232 12.47 -0.68 13.11
C ARG A 232 11.94 0.58 13.78
N ALA A 233 11.04 1.30 13.14
CA ALA A 233 10.22 2.31 13.77
C ALA A 233 9.16 1.64 14.68
N THR A 234 8.98 2.15 15.87
CA THR A 234 7.92 1.70 16.79
C THR A 234 6.56 2.16 16.29
N MET A 235 5.57 1.27 16.40
CA MET A 235 4.17 1.63 16.15
C MET A 235 3.64 2.52 17.27
N HIS A 236 2.78 3.49 16.92
CA HIS A 236 2.13 4.39 17.89
C HIS A 236 0.63 4.38 17.69
N GLN A 237 -0.10 4.58 18.76
CA GLN A 237 -1.54 4.82 18.74
C GLN A 237 -1.81 6.28 19.08
N ARG A 238 -2.53 7.00 18.20
CA ARG A 238 -3.08 8.32 18.54
C ARG A 238 -4.44 8.13 19.22
N GLY A 239 -4.57 8.71 20.41
CA GLY A 239 -5.84 8.78 21.11
C GLY A 239 -6.73 9.91 20.59
N GLU A 240 -7.99 9.93 21.03
CA GLU A 240 -8.98 10.97 20.68
C GLU A 240 -8.54 12.38 21.13
N ASP A 241 -7.73 12.47 22.18
CA ASP A 241 -7.15 13.71 22.70
C ASP A 241 -5.91 14.20 21.95
N GLY A 242 -5.52 13.52 20.87
CA GLY A 242 -4.32 13.80 20.08
C GLY A 242 -3.03 13.16 20.64
N THR A 243 -3.06 12.62 21.85
CA THR A 243 -1.88 12.02 22.48
C THR A 243 -1.42 10.75 21.75
N LEU A 244 -0.11 10.65 21.51
CA LEU A 244 0.52 9.46 20.92
C LEU A 244 1.06 8.53 22.03
N THR A 245 0.71 7.26 21.93
CA THR A 245 1.21 6.20 22.82
C THR A 245 2.05 5.20 22.04
N PRO A 246 3.33 4.98 22.39
CA PRO A 246 4.15 3.95 21.78
C PRO A 246 3.59 2.54 22.03
N MET A 247 3.69 1.68 21.02
CA MET A 247 3.33 0.25 21.07
C MET A 247 4.57 -0.60 20.74
N PRO A 248 5.57 -0.66 21.64
CA PRO A 248 6.86 -1.29 21.34
C PRO A 248 6.76 -2.79 21.03
N ASP A 249 5.75 -3.46 21.59
CA ASP A 249 5.51 -4.89 21.39
C ASP A 249 4.72 -5.19 20.11
N PHE A 250 4.23 -4.17 19.40
CA PHE A 250 3.49 -4.39 18.15
C PHE A 250 4.46 -4.83 17.05
N GLU A 251 4.23 -6.03 16.53
CA GLU A 251 4.92 -6.60 15.36
C GLU A 251 3.95 -7.52 14.63
N LEU A 252 3.98 -7.51 13.29
CA LEU A 252 3.32 -8.56 12.52
C LEU A 252 4.00 -9.90 12.84
N PRO A 253 3.30 -11.04 12.76
CA PRO A 253 3.85 -12.32 13.18
C PRO A 253 5.26 -12.56 12.60
N PRO A 254 6.26 -12.86 13.43
CA PRO A 254 7.64 -13.03 12.96
C PRO A 254 7.84 -14.31 12.12
N ASP A 255 6.95 -15.29 12.30
CA ASP A 255 6.86 -16.51 11.47
C ASP A 255 5.40 -16.67 11.03
N PRO A 256 4.95 -15.90 10.02
CA PRO A 256 3.56 -15.87 9.64
C PRO A 256 3.15 -17.20 8.97
N GLU A 257 1.98 -17.71 9.32
CA GLU A 257 1.39 -18.87 8.63
C GLU A 257 1.23 -18.60 7.13
N GLN A 258 0.70 -17.41 6.81
CA GLN A 258 0.53 -16.94 5.45
C GLN A 258 1.39 -15.70 5.18
N HIS A 259 2.06 -15.65 4.04
CA HIS A 259 2.63 -14.42 3.51
C HIS A 259 1.50 -13.58 2.91
N MET A 260 0.98 -12.63 3.68
CA MET A 260 -0.17 -11.82 3.30
C MET A 260 0.18 -10.83 2.19
N GLY A 261 -0.30 -11.09 0.97
CA GLY A 261 -0.05 -10.23 -0.19
C GLY A 261 -0.65 -8.83 -0.07
N GLY A 262 -1.59 -8.65 0.84
CA GLY A 262 -2.27 -7.39 1.08
C GLY A 262 -1.58 -6.47 2.10
N HIS A 263 -0.65 -7.00 2.98
CA HIS A 263 -0.14 -6.15 4.08
C HIS A 263 1.14 -6.63 4.76
N GLY A 264 1.70 -7.77 4.40
CA GLY A 264 2.65 -8.50 5.26
C GLY A 264 4.11 -8.05 5.20
N LEU A 265 4.51 -7.17 4.28
CA LEU A 265 5.91 -6.78 4.11
C LEU A 265 6.38 -5.75 5.15
N TYR A 266 7.65 -5.90 5.53
CA TYR A 266 8.50 -4.85 6.08
C TYR A 266 9.45 -4.34 5.01
N GLY A 267 9.87 -3.07 5.11
CA GLY A 267 10.85 -2.51 4.17
C GLY A 267 11.32 -1.12 4.59
N THR A 268 12.34 -0.62 3.90
CA THR A 268 12.78 0.76 3.98
C THR A 268 12.12 1.60 2.89
N VAL A 269 12.04 2.92 3.09
CA VAL A 269 11.57 3.84 2.05
C VAL A 269 12.48 3.77 0.83
N GLY A 270 13.80 3.70 1.03
CA GLY A 270 14.77 3.59 -0.07
C GLY A 270 14.57 2.37 -0.96
N ASP A 271 14.22 1.21 -0.40
CA ASP A 271 13.86 0.03 -1.20
C ASP A 271 12.58 0.28 -2.00
N TYR A 272 11.56 0.89 -1.39
CA TYR A 272 10.32 1.17 -2.09
C TYR A 272 10.49 2.21 -3.22
N MET A 273 11.45 3.15 -3.09
CA MET A 273 11.80 4.07 -4.17
C MET A 273 12.34 3.35 -5.40
N LYS A 274 13.08 2.26 -5.23
CA LYS A 274 13.54 1.39 -6.34
C LYS A 274 12.35 0.74 -7.06
N PHE A 275 11.32 0.31 -6.29
CA PHE A 275 10.09 -0.20 -6.85
C PHE A 275 9.33 0.87 -7.65
N ILE A 276 9.20 2.09 -7.12
CA ILE A 276 8.60 3.23 -7.83
C ILE A 276 9.34 3.52 -9.12
N ARG A 277 10.68 3.59 -9.09
CA ARG A 277 11.50 3.81 -10.30
C ARG A 277 11.32 2.72 -11.34
N MET A 278 11.18 1.46 -10.93
CA MET A 278 10.89 0.36 -11.85
C MET A 278 9.59 0.62 -12.63
N ILE A 279 8.54 1.07 -11.96
CA ILE A 279 7.27 1.45 -12.63
C ILE A 279 7.49 2.66 -13.57
N LEU A 280 8.19 3.71 -13.11
CA LEU A 280 8.53 4.90 -13.93
C LEU A 280 9.33 4.54 -15.18
N ASN A 281 10.16 3.50 -15.10
CA ASN A 281 11.04 3.02 -16.19
C ASN A 281 10.44 1.85 -16.99
N GLY A 282 9.10 1.69 -16.95
CA GLY A 282 8.42 0.67 -17.76
C GLY A 282 8.87 -0.75 -17.45
N GLY A 283 9.09 -1.05 -16.16
CA GLY A 283 9.42 -2.39 -15.68
C GLY A 283 10.91 -2.70 -15.61
N GLU A 284 11.80 -1.77 -15.95
CA GLU A 284 13.25 -1.95 -15.86
C GLU A 284 13.73 -1.68 -14.43
N GLY A 285 14.49 -2.62 -13.87
CA GLY A 285 15.14 -2.51 -12.57
C GLY A 285 16.65 -2.38 -12.71
N GLU A 286 17.33 -2.13 -11.58
CA GLU A 286 18.80 -1.92 -11.54
C GLU A 286 19.59 -3.13 -12.06
N HIS A 287 19.13 -4.34 -11.76
CA HIS A 287 19.82 -5.59 -12.09
C HIS A 287 19.05 -6.47 -13.09
N GLY A 288 18.05 -5.90 -13.75
CA GLY A 288 17.27 -6.60 -14.77
C GLY A 288 15.81 -6.16 -14.84
N ARG A 289 15.15 -6.58 -15.90
CA ARG A 289 13.74 -6.31 -16.13
C ARG A 289 12.85 -7.15 -15.21
N VAL A 290 11.88 -6.48 -14.57
CA VAL A 290 10.88 -7.10 -13.69
C VAL A 290 9.56 -7.34 -14.44
N LEU A 291 9.14 -6.38 -15.26
CA LEU A 291 7.95 -6.46 -16.12
C LEU A 291 8.23 -5.87 -17.49
N THR A 292 7.44 -6.22 -18.51
CA THR A 292 7.43 -5.48 -19.77
C THR A 292 6.71 -4.12 -19.62
N PRO A 293 7.01 -3.15 -20.50
CA PRO A 293 6.30 -1.86 -20.52
C PRO A 293 4.78 -2.01 -20.67
N GLU A 294 4.33 -3.00 -21.43
CA GLU A 294 2.92 -3.29 -21.65
C GLU A 294 2.23 -3.72 -20.36
N MET A 295 2.90 -4.54 -19.52
CA MET A 295 2.35 -4.95 -18.22
C MET A 295 2.28 -3.79 -17.24
N VAL A 296 3.31 -2.92 -17.22
CA VAL A 296 3.30 -1.71 -16.40
C VAL A 296 2.18 -0.77 -16.81
N GLU A 297 2.01 -0.55 -18.12
CA GLU A 297 0.92 0.29 -18.64
C GLU A 297 -0.45 -0.27 -18.25
N MET A 298 -0.64 -1.59 -18.39
CA MET A 298 -1.86 -2.27 -17.99
C MET A 298 -2.16 -2.07 -16.50
N MET A 299 -1.16 -2.12 -15.62
CA MET A 299 -1.36 -1.91 -14.18
C MET A 299 -1.91 -0.51 -13.85
N GLY A 300 -1.58 0.49 -14.65
CA GLY A 300 -2.01 1.88 -14.48
C GLY A 300 -3.29 2.26 -15.22
N GLN A 301 -3.96 1.33 -15.89
CA GLN A 301 -5.24 1.59 -16.57
C GLN A 301 -6.42 1.38 -15.63
N ASN A 302 -7.47 2.21 -15.80
CA ASN A 302 -8.72 2.03 -15.07
C ASN A 302 -9.37 0.68 -15.45
N GLY A 303 -9.34 -0.27 -14.51
CA GLY A 303 -9.97 -1.59 -14.67
C GLY A 303 -11.43 -1.63 -14.21
N LEU A 304 -11.95 -0.55 -13.59
CA LEU A 304 -13.32 -0.49 -13.06
C LEU A 304 -14.37 -0.02 -14.07
N GLY A 305 -13.94 0.49 -15.25
CA GLY A 305 -14.85 1.13 -16.19
C GLY A 305 -15.51 2.37 -15.56
N ASP A 306 -16.84 2.38 -15.48
CA ASP A 306 -17.61 3.50 -14.90
C ASP A 306 -17.75 3.41 -13.37
N MET A 307 -17.42 2.28 -12.77
CA MET A 307 -17.42 2.10 -11.31
C MET A 307 -16.34 2.97 -10.67
N LYS A 308 -16.65 3.58 -9.52
CA LYS A 308 -15.71 4.44 -8.79
C LYS A 308 -15.40 3.87 -7.42
N ILE A 309 -14.21 4.15 -6.95
CA ILE A 309 -13.87 3.91 -5.55
C ILE A 309 -14.59 4.94 -4.68
N LYS A 310 -14.91 4.52 -3.48
CA LYS A 310 -15.66 5.32 -2.50
C LYS A 310 -14.84 5.56 -1.24
N LEU A 311 -15.33 6.44 -0.39
CA LEU A 311 -14.82 6.64 0.96
C LEU A 311 -14.72 5.28 1.68
N LEU A 312 -13.65 5.08 2.42
CA LEU A 312 -13.46 3.97 3.35
C LEU A 312 -13.88 4.43 4.74
N PRO A 313 -15.04 3.98 5.28
CA PRO A 313 -15.49 4.40 6.60
C PRO A 313 -14.63 3.75 7.68
N GLY A 314 -14.19 4.52 8.68
CA GLY A 314 -13.49 4.00 9.84
C GLY A 314 -14.47 3.34 10.81
N VAL A 315 -14.57 2.02 10.79
CA VAL A 315 -15.48 1.25 11.64
C VAL A 315 -14.81 0.83 12.95
N ILE A 316 -13.54 0.50 12.92
CA ILE A 316 -12.70 0.27 14.10
C ILE A 316 -11.82 1.49 14.27
N GLU A 317 -12.24 2.42 15.14
CA GLU A 317 -11.62 3.75 15.30
C GLU A 317 -10.14 3.69 15.69
N GLU A 318 -9.72 2.64 16.38
CA GLU A 318 -8.31 2.42 16.73
C GLU A 318 -7.44 2.09 15.51
N LEU A 319 -8.02 1.60 14.41
CA LEU A 319 -7.30 1.20 13.21
C LEU A 319 -7.42 2.21 12.09
N SER A 320 -8.56 2.87 11.93
CA SER A 320 -8.78 3.80 10.83
C SER A 320 -9.81 4.87 11.15
N ASN A 321 -9.51 6.10 10.78
CA ASN A 321 -10.50 7.14 10.55
C ASN A 321 -11.19 6.91 9.20
N ASP A 322 -12.24 7.69 8.91
CA ASP A 322 -12.76 7.79 7.55
C ASP A 322 -11.64 8.23 6.59
N ALA A 323 -11.46 7.48 5.51
CA ALA A 323 -10.36 7.72 4.59
C ALA A 323 -10.84 7.97 3.16
N GLU A 324 -10.54 9.16 2.65
CA GLU A 324 -10.76 9.54 1.27
C GLU A 324 -9.62 10.43 0.78
N PHE A 325 -8.90 9.97 -0.25
CA PHE A 325 -7.92 10.82 -0.95
C PHE A 325 -8.67 11.83 -1.82
N PHE A 326 -8.27 13.10 -1.76
CA PHE A 326 -8.86 14.18 -2.56
C PHE A 326 -10.41 14.17 -2.50
N PRO A 327 -11.02 14.52 -1.36
CA PRO A 327 -12.46 14.46 -1.15
C PRO A 327 -13.26 15.13 -2.26
N GLY A 328 -14.31 14.42 -2.75
CA GLY A 328 -15.15 14.89 -3.84
C GLY A 328 -14.55 14.77 -5.25
N MET A 329 -13.30 14.33 -5.39
CA MET A 329 -12.69 14.06 -6.69
C MET A 329 -12.94 12.59 -7.10
N PRO A 330 -13.41 12.33 -8.34
CA PRO A 330 -13.55 10.96 -8.83
C PRO A 330 -12.21 10.26 -8.89
N LYS A 331 -12.21 9.00 -8.47
CA LYS A 331 -11.06 8.10 -8.47
C LYS A 331 -11.46 6.75 -9.02
N SER A 332 -10.55 6.10 -9.72
CA SER A 332 -10.70 4.75 -10.23
C SER A 332 -9.60 3.85 -9.68
N TRP A 333 -9.58 2.59 -10.11
CA TRP A 333 -8.61 1.60 -9.67
C TRP A 333 -8.02 0.86 -10.86
N GLY A 334 -6.69 0.77 -10.87
CA GLY A 334 -5.97 -0.12 -11.76
C GLY A 334 -5.65 -1.44 -11.07
N TYR A 335 -4.69 -2.19 -11.58
CA TYR A 335 -4.28 -3.41 -10.90
C TYR A 335 -3.35 -3.05 -9.73
N THR A 336 -3.95 -2.97 -8.52
CA THR A 336 -3.33 -2.65 -7.22
C THR A 336 -2.96 -1.18 -6.97
N PHE A 337 -3.43 -0.25 -7.81
CA PHE A 337 -3.22 1.19 -7.62
C PHE A 337 -4.55 1.96 -7.66
N MET A 338 -4.68 2.94 -6.78
CA MET A 338 -5.64 4.00 -6.95
C MET A 338 -5.18 4.93 -8.09
N ILE A 339 -6.10 5.39 -8.91
CA ILE A 339 -5.87 6.35 -9.99
C ILE A 339 -6.68 7.61 -9.70
N ASN A 340 -6.05 8.78 -9.67
CA ASN A 340 -6.78 10.04 -9.63
C ASN A 340 -7.28 10.38 -11.04
N ASP A 341 -8.61 10.49 -11.21
CA ASP A 341 -9.22 10.73 -12.52
C ASP A 341 -9.09 12.20 -13.00
N HIS A 342 -8.67 13.10 -12.12
CA HIS A 342 -8.43 14.53 -12.38
C HIS A 342 -7.09 14.96 -11.81
N ASP A 343 -6.58 16.12 -12.23
CA ASP A 343 -5.39 16.72 -11.66
C ASP A 343 -5.59 16.95 -10.15
N ALA A 344 -4.68 16.43 -9.35
CA ALA A 344 -4.74 16.55 -7.90
C ALA A 344 -4.31 17.94 -7.43
N PRO A 345 -4.82 18.44 -6.30
CA PRO A 345 -4.42 19.74 -5.74
C PRO A 345 -2.93 19.84 -5.44
N THR A 346 -2.27 18.73 -5.20
CA THR A 346 -0.83 18.63 -4.94
C THR A 346 0.05 18.86 -6.17
N GLY A 347 -0.53 18.80 -7.38
CA GLY A 347 0.20 18.91 -8.65
C GLY A 347 0.32 17.60 -9.43
N ARG A 348 -0.05 16.47 -8.82
CA ARG A 348 -0.05 15.17 -9.51
C ARG A 348 -1.11 15.19 -10.62
N PRO A 349 -0.74 14.87 -11.88
CA PRO A 349 -1.68 14.92 -13.00
C PRO A 349 -2.72 13.79 -12.96
N ALA A 350 -3.80 14.00 -13.68
CA ALA A 350 -4.83 12.98 -13.89
C ALA A 350 -4.26 11.71 -14.52
N GLY A 351 -4.76 10.56 -14.07
CA GLY A 351 -4.37 9.24 -14.59
C GLY A 351 -3.14 8.64 -13.89
N GLU A 352 -2.61 9.31 -12.86
CA GLU A 352 -1.43 8.84 -12.15
C GLU A 352 -1.78 8.07 -10.87
N LEU A 353 -0.79 7.33 -10.35
CA LEU A 353 -0.98 6.22 -9.42
C LEU A 353 -0.66 6.61 -7.99
N GLY A 354 -1.28 5.95 -7.03
CA GLY A 354 -0.92 6.05 -5.63
C GLY A 354 -1.65 5.01 -4.78
N TRP A 355 -1.22 4.85 -3.56
CA TRP A 355 -1.91 4.15 -2.50
C TRP A 355 -1.25 4.43 -1.14
N ALA A 356 -1.59 3.59 -0.13
CA ALA A 356 -1.17 3.79 1.25
C ALA A 356 -0.93 2.48 2.00
N GLY A 357 -0.32 2.61 3.18
CA GLY A 357 -0.25 1.60 4.23
C GLY A 357 -0.95 2.07 5.49
N LEU A 358 -1.60 1.16 6.19
CA LEU A 358 -2.46 1.45 7.35
C LEU A 358 -1.80 2.33 8.44
N PRO A 359 -0.50 2.18 8.79
CA PRO A 359 0.16 3.08 9.74
C PRO A 359 0.61 4.42 9.14
N ASN A 360 -0.18 5.00 8.25
CA ASN A 360 0.08 6.29 7.60
C ASN A 360 1.37 6.32 6.77
N LEU A 361 1.47 5.34 5.86
CA LEU A 361 2.42 5.37 4.76
C LEU A 361 1.68 5.73 3.49
N TYR A 362 2.27 6.56 2.65
CA TYR A 362 1.65 7.04 1.42
C TYR A 362 2.66 7.09 0.31
N PHE A 363 2.26 6.72 -0.92
CA PHE A 363 3.12 6.84 -2.09
C PHE A 363 2.33 7.29 -3.33
N TRP A 364 3.04 7.91 -4.26
CA TRP A 364 2.53 8.21 -5.59
C TRP A 364 3.56 7.89 -6.66
N ILE A 365 3.08 7.68 -7.88
CA ILE A 365 3.88 7.42 -9.07
C ILE A 365 3.28 8.21 -10.23
N ASP A 366 3.99 9.22 -10.68
CA ASP A 366 3.62 10.06 -11.82
C ASP A 366 4.45 9.67 -13.04
N ARG A 367 3.89 8.82 -13.87
CA ARG A 367 4.53 8.32 -15.09
C ARG A 367 4.67 9.40 -16.15
N LYS A 368 3.76 10.39 -16.16
CA LYS A 368 3.73 11.50 -17.11
C LYS A 368 4.93 12.43 -16.94
N ASN A 369 5.21 12.86 -15.70
CA ASN A 369 6.35 13.73 -15.40
C ASN A 369 7.61 12.96 -15.02
N GLY A 370 7.51 11.64 -14.79
CA GLY A 370 8.62 10.80 -14.36
C GLY A 370 9.01 11.03 -12.91
N LEU A 371 8.04 11.33 -12.04
CA LEU A 371 8.26 11.62 -10.63
C LEU A 371 7.52 10.62 -9.75
N GLY A 372 8.03 10.41 -8.54
CA GLY A 372 7.34 9.65 -7.53
C GLY A 372 7.88 9.94 -6.14
N GLY A 373 7.15 9.53 -5.13
CA GLY A 373 7.58 9.72 -3.75
C GLY A 373 6.89 8.81 -2.77
N PHE A 374 7.45 8.78 -1.56
CA PHE A 374 6.99 7.97 -0.46
C PHE A 374 7.14 8.74 0.86
N TRP A 375 6.09 8.68 1.67
CA TRP A 375 6.01 9.20 3.02
C TRP A 375 5.75 8.05 3.98
N ALA A 376 6.52 7.89 5.04
CA ALA A 376 6.39 6.80 5.99
C ALA A 376 6.41 7.26 7.44
N THR A 377 5.34 6.91 8.17
CA THR A 377 5.25 6.96 9.63
C THR A 377 4.79 5.59 10.15
N GLN A 378 4.69 5.41 11.47
CA GLN A 378 4.11 4.21 12.09
C GLN A 378 3.10 4.65 13.16
N ILE A 379 1.92 5.06 12.70
CA ILE A 379 0.85 5.61 13.54
C ILE A 379 -0.49 4.99 13.16
N PHE A 380 -1.24 4.52 14.14
CA PHE A 380 -2.67 4.29 14.05
C PHE A 380 -3.44 5.46 14.71
N PRO A 381 -4.67 5.73 14.27
CA PRO A 381 -5.39 5.16 13.15
C PRO A 381 -4.90 5.65 11.78
N PHE A 382 -5.25 4.93 10.72
CA PHE A 382 -5.06 5.37 9.34
C PHE A 382 -5.79 6.68 9.06
N ALA A 383 -5.32 7.45 8.09
CA ALA A 383 -5.77 8.81 7.79
C ALA A 383 -5.64 9.73 9.02
N ASP A 384 -4.55 9.57 9.78
CA ASP A 384 -4.16 10.50 10.83
C ASP A 384 -4.04 11.91 10.24
N PRO A 385 -4.78 12.90 10.75
CA PRO A 385 -4.87 14.21 10.10
C PRO A 385 -3.52 14.93 10.01
N VAL A 386 -2.61 14.71 10.97
CA VAL A 386 -1.29 15.33 10.98
C VAL A 386 -0.39 14.66 9.93
N SER A 387 -0.30 13.32 9.94
CA SER A 387 0.54 12.60 9.00
C SER A 387 0.02 12.72 7.56
N PHE A 388 -1.30 12.60 7.37
CA PHE A 388 -1.92 12.73 6.04
C PHE A 388 -1.79 14.15 5.47
N GLY A 389 -2.03 15.19 6.30
CA GLY A 389 -1.83 16.57 5.90
C GLY A 389 -0.39 16.86 5.50
N ALA A 390 0.57 16.41 6.30
CA ALA A 390 1.99 16.59 6.01
C ALA A 390 2.44 15.80 4.75
N TYR A 391 1.88 14.63 4.49
CA TYR A 391 2.09 13.92 3.22
C TYR A 391 1.62 14.76 2.02
N MET A 392 0.43 15.37 2.09
CA MET A 392 -0.08 16.23 1.02
C MET A 392 0.81 17.46 0.80
N ASP A 393 1.29 18.06 1.88
CA ASP A 393 2.24 19.17 1.82
C ASP A 393 3.59 18.75 1.23
N PHE A 394 4.06 17.53 1.55
CA PHE A 394 5.29 16.97 0.98
C PHE A 394 5.14 16.74 -0.54
N GLU A 395 4.06 16.09 -0.98
CA GLU A 395 3.78 15.89 -2.41
C GLU A 395 3.71 17.25 -3.12
N THR A 396 3.00 18.23 -2.55
CA THR A 396 2.91 19.60 -3.09
C THR A 396 4.29 20.26 -3.21
N ALA A 397 5.10 20.20 -2.17
CA ALA A 397 6.44 20.79 -2.16
C ALA A 397 7.35 20.18 -3.25
N VAL A 398 7.22 18.88 -3.49
CA VAL A 398 7.95 18.20 -4.58
C VAL A 398 7.50 18.73 -5.94
N TYR A 399 6.19 18.80 -6.21
CA TYR A 399 5.68 19.28 -7.50
C TYR A 399 5.99 20.78 -7.74
N GLU A 400 5.77 21.63 -6.75
CA GLU A 400 6.07 23.06 -6.86
C GLU A 400 7.54 23.33 -7.18
N SER A 401 8.43 22.54 -6.58
CA SER A 401 9.87 22.75 -6.78
C SER A 401 10.39 22.05 -8.04
N ALA A 402 9.92 20.82 -8.33
CA ALA A 402 10.41 20.06 -9.47
C ALA A 402 9.88 20.54 -10.83
N LEU A 403 8.65 21.10 -10.87
CA LEU A 403 8.01 21.55 -12.12
C LEU A 403 7.96 23.06 -12.28
N SER A 404 8.52 23.84 -11.35
CA SER A 404 8.58 25.31 -11.48
C SER A 404 9.36 25.71 -12.74
N PRO A 405 8.83 26.62 -13.57
CA PRO A 405 9.59 27.23 -14.65
C PRO A 405 10.72 28.06 -14.06
N VAL A 406 11.96 27.77 -14.44
CA VAL A 406 13.19 28.52 -14.07
C VAL A 406 13.33 29.74 -14.98
#